data_a87f9e62351f8088090d430e4f487f63
#
_entry.id   a87f9e62351f8088090d430e4f487f63
#
_cell.length_a   1.000
_cell.length_b   1.000
_cell.length_c   1.000
_cell.angle_alpha   90.00
_cell.angle_beta   90.00
_cell.angle_gamma   90.00
#
_symmetry.space_group_name_H-M   'P 1'
#
loop_
_entity.id
_entity.type
_entity.pdbx_description
1 polymer ?
#
loop_
_entity_poly.entity_id
_entity_poly.type
_entity_poly.pdbx_seq_one_letter_code
_entity_poly.pdbx_strand_id
1 'polypeptide(L)'
;QMCIRDRLMMIAHGIASPRLPEASNLWLISLKLWSCESEIIDEQTFRRSFSDPALSHALDQRVCHDFFQQAAKAVASKGLSIALPLSVAGLSSATLVNELLEQLENSPLPARLLHLIIPAEAIFDHAESVQKLRLAGCRIVFSQVGRDLQIFNSLKANMADYLLLDGELCANVQGNLMDEMLITIIQGHAQRLGMKTIAGPVVLPLVMDTLSGIGVDLIYGDVIANAQPLDLLVNRSYFAIN
;
A
#
# COMPACT_ATOMS: atom_id res chain seq x y z
N GLN A 1 -5.10 18.37 20.16
CA GLN A 1 -5.21 18.44 18.69
C GLN A 1 -3.91 18.92 18.01
N MET A 2 -3.10 19.76 18.62
CA MET A 2 -1.84 20.27 18.05
C MET A 2 -0.72 19.22 18.00
N CYS A 3 -0.73 18.19 18.87
CA CYS A 3 0.31 17.18 18.98
C CYS A 3 0.36 16.14 17.83
N ILE A 4 -0.75 15.84 17.18
CA ILE A 4 -0.80 14.80 16.12
C ILE A 4 -0.39 15.37 14.76
N ARG A 5 -0.64 16.65 14.52
CA ARG A 5 -0.48 17.27 13.20
C ARG A 5 0.98 17.30 12.72
N ASP A 6 1.93 17.48 13.64
CA ASP A 6 3.36 17.65 13.30
C ASP A 6 4.18 16.34 13.43
N ARG A 7 3.51 15.22 13.69
CA ARG A 7 4.15 13.94 14.01
C ARG A 7 3.76 12.77 13.12
N LEU A 8 2.81 12.97 12.20
CA LEU A 8 2.46 11.97 11.21
C LEU A 8 3.44 12.03 10.04
N MET A 9 4.10 10.92 9.76
CA MET A 9 5.05 10.80 8.66
C MET A 9 4.57 9.77 7.66
N MET A 10 4.66 10.09 6.37
CA MET A 10 4.52 9.15 5.26
C MET A 10 5.90 8.57 4.94
N ILE A 11 6.03 7.26 5.07
CA ILE A 11 7.27 6.52 4.80
C ILE A 11 7.11 5.74 3.52
N ALA A 12 8.01 5.96 2.58
CA ALA A 12 8.01 5.31 1.28
C ALA A 12 8.91 4.07 1.29
N HIS A 13 8.34 2.94 0.86
CA HIS A 13 9.01 1.66 0.68
C HIS A 13 9.06 1.33 -0.80
N GLY A 14 10.25 1.13 -1.36
CA GLY A 14 10.41 0.70 -2.75
C GLY A 14 9.85 -0.70 -2.95
N ILE A 15 9.05 -0.87 -4.01
CA ILE A 15 8.53 -2.18 -4.42
C ILE A 15 9.24 -2.58 -5.71
N ALA A 16 9.81 -3.79 -5.75
CA ALA A 16 10.49 -4.32 -6.94
C ALA A 16 10.19 -5.80 -7.16
N SER A 17 10.50 -6.29 -8.35
CA SER A 17 10.53 -7.73 -8.59
C SER A 17 11.70 -8.35 -7.80
N PRO A 18 11.51 -9.50 -7.13
CA PRO A 18 12.61 -10.20 -6.48
C PRO A 18 13.75 -10.61 -7.43
N ARG A 19 13.45 -10.67 -8.74
CA ARG A 19 14.43 -11.00 -9.80
C ARG A 19 15.16 -9.77 -10.35
N LEU A 20 14.59 -8.55 -10.16
CA LEU A 20 15.14 -7.29 -10.66
C LEU A 20 14.92 -6.20 -9.59
N PRO A 21 15.64 -6.24 -8.46
CA PRO A 21 15.37 -5.37 -7.31
C PRO A 21 15.63 -3.89 -7.58
N GLU A 22 16.39 -3.54 -8.62
CA GLU A 22 16.74 -2.14 -8.92
C GLU A 22 15.68 -1.40 -9.79
N ALA A 23 14.67 -2.09 -10.32
CA ALA A 23 13.79 -1.58 -11.37
C ALA A 23 12.43 -1.05 -10.89
N SER A 24 12.28 -0.57 -9.65
CA SER A 24 10.97 -0.16 -9.16
C SER A 24 10.69 1.33 -9.30
N ASN A 25 9.57 1.64 -9.99
CA ASN A 25 8.94 2.96 -9.94
C ASN A 25 7.71 3.00 -9.00
N LEU A 26 7.38 1.88 -8.34
CA LEU A 26 6.24 1.77 -7.43
C LEU A 26 6.71 1.84 -5.98
N TRP A 27 6.08 2.71 -5.21
CA TRP A 27 6.40 2.95 -3.81
C TRP A 27 5.16 2.77 -2.94
N LEU A 28 5.27 1.92 -1.94
CA LEU A 28 4.23 1.74 -0.92
C LEU A 28 4.43 2.75 0.18
N ILE A 29 3.36 3.45 0.55
CA ILE A 29 3.39 4.38 1.68
C ILE A 29 2.82 3.68 2.92
N SER A 30 3.60 3.68 3.98
CA SER A 30 3.15 3.40 5.33
C SER A 30 3.15 4.67 6.16
N LEU A 31 2.33 4.67 7.20
CA LEU A 31 2.26 5.80 8.11
C LEU A 31 3.07 5.49 9.37
N LYS A 32 3.77 6.48 9.89
CA LYS A 32 4.41 6.42 11.19
C LYS A 32 4.00 7.63 12.02
N LEU A 33 3.76 7.39 13.29
CA LEU A 33 3.45 8.43 14.25
C LEU A 33 4.60 8.58 15.21
N TRP A 34 5.10 9.81 15.37
CA TRP A 34 6.08 10.11 16.40
C TRP A 34 5.36 10.39 17.71
N SER A 35 5.60 9.59 18.74
CA SER A 35 5.00 9.78 20.07
C SER A 35 5.61 10.95 20.84
N CYS A 36 4.93 11.38 21.90
CA CYS A 36 5.45 12.42 22.79
C CYS A 36 6.73 12.00 23.52
N GLU A 37 6.96 10.70 23.63
CA GLU A 37 8.13 10.09 24.28
C GLU A 37 9.28 9.82 23.28
N SER A 38 9.20 10.39 22.07
CA SER A 38 10.17 10.22 20.98
C SER A 38 10.25 8.79 20.43
N GLU A 39 9.21 8.01 20.62
CA GLU A 39 9.07 6.69 20.01
C GLU A 39 8.36 6.80 18.65
N ILE A 40 8.76 5.93 17.72
CA ILE A 40 8.11 5.82 16.42
C ILE A 40 7.12 4.66 16.49
N ILE A 41 5.84 4.96 16.33
CA ILE A 41 4.75 4.00 16.35
C ILE A 41 4.34 3.72 14.87
N ASP A 42 4.30 2.43 14.50
CA ASP A 42 3.85 2.02 13.16
C ASP A 42 2.32 2.15 12.99
N GLU A 43 1.89 2.18 11.73
CA GLU A 43 0.50 2.39 11.38
C GLU A 43 -0.44 1.35 11.99
N GLN A 44 -0.06 0.08 11.99
CA GLN A 44 -0.91 -0.99 12.50
C GLN A 44 -1.15 -0.82 14.01
N THR A 45 -0.11 -0.47 14.74
CA THR A 45 -0.17 -0.26 16.19
C THR A 45 -1.06 0.93 16.56
N PHE A 46 -0.89 2.10 15.93
CA PHE A 46 -1.73 3.23 16.29
C PHE A 46 -3.16 3.12 15.76
N ARG A 47 -3.39 2.50 14.59
CA ARG A 47 -4.76 2.25 14.10
C ARG A 47 -5.53 1.28 14.99
N ARG A 48 -4.88 0.26 15.55
CA ARG A 48 -5.50 -0.64 16.53
C ARG A 48 -5.97 0.08 17.81
N SER A 49 -5.35 1.20 18.16
CA SER A 49 -5.77 2.01 19.30
C SER A 49 -6.99 2.90 18.99
N PHE A 50 -7.42 3.00 17.74
CA PHE A 50 -8.60 3.76 17.35
C PHE A 50 -9.87 2.96 17.65
N SER A 51 -10.54 3.34 18.74
CA SER A 51 -11.86 2.78 19.09
C SER A 51 -12.99 3.38 18.24
N ASP A 52 -12.75 4.56 17.67
CA ASP A 52 -13.73 5.32 16.89
C ASP A 52 -13.35 5.32 15.40
N PRO A 53 -14.21 4.80 14.51
CA PRO A 53 -14.01 4.87 13.06
C PRO A 53 -13.81 6.29 12.52
N ALA A 54 -14.34 7.31 13.20
CA ALA A 54 -14.16 8.71 12.84
C ALA A 54 -12.69 9.15 12.89
N LEU A 55 -11.87 8.56 13.77
CA LEU A 55 -10.43 8.83 13.82
C LEU A 55 -9.70 8.26 12.61
N SER A 56 -10.07 7.05 12.17
CA SER A 56 -9.52 6.45 10.95
C SER A 56 -9.89 7.25 9.72
N HIS A 57 -11.15 7.70 9.63
CA HIS A 57 -11.62 8.58 8.55
C HIS A 57 -10.85 9.91 8.53
N ALA A 58 -10.72 10.58 9.68
CA ALA A 58 -9.98 11.86 9.77
C ALA A 58 -8.50 11.70 9.42
N LEU A 59 -7.89 10.56 9.78
CA LEU A 59 -6.52 10.23 9.39
C LEU A 59 -6.40 10.07 7.87
N ASP A 60 -7.30 9.29 7.24
CA ASP A 60 -7.28 9.08 5.80
C ASP A 60 -7.49 10.40 5.04
N GLN A 61 -8.43 11.24 5.49
CA GLN A 61 -8.63 12.58 4.91
C GLN A 61 -7.37 13.42 5.01
N ARG A 62 -6.69 13.38 6.15
CA ARG A 62 -5.43 14.11 6.36
C ARG A 62 -4.31 13.59 5.46
N VAL A 63 -4.14 12.28 5.37
CA VAL A 63 -3.11 11.64 4.52
C VAL A 63 -3.32 11.99 3.05
N CYS A 64 -4.55 11.88 2.55
CA CYS A 64 -4.88 12.25 1.18
C CYS A 64 -4.59 13.73 0.92
N HIS A 65 -5.06 14.63 1.81
CA HIS A 65 -4.82 16.06 1.69
C HIS A 65 -3.32 16.39 1.64
N ASP A 66 -2.55 15.88 2.61
CA ASP A 66 -1.10 16.15 2.68
C ASP A 66 -0.35 15.59 1.47
N PHE A 67 -0.71 14.41 1.00
CA PHE A 67 -0.13 13.85 -0.21
C PHE A 67 -0.36 14.74 -1.43
N PHE A 68 -1.58 15.16 -1.69
CA PHE A 68 -1.89 16.01 -2.84
C PHE A 68 -1.25 17.38 -2.75
N GLN A 69 -1.18 17.97 -1.56
CA GLN A 69 -0.58 19.29 -1.37
C GLN A 69 0.95 19.27 -1.46
N GLN A 70 1.60 18.22 -0.95
CA GLN A 70 3.05 18.23 -0.75
C GLN A 70 3.81 17.39 -1.76
N ALA A 71 3.22 16.28 -2.24
CA ALA A 71 3.95 15.27 -3.01
C ALA A 71 3.46 15.06 -4.44
N ALA A 72 2.16 15.19 -4.72
CA ALA A 72 1.55 14.79 -5.98
C ALA A 72 2.22 15.40 -7.22
N LYS A 73 2.57 16.68 -7.18
CA LYS A 73 3.27 17.38 -8.27
C LYS A 73 4.66 16.77 -8.55
N ALA A 74 5.43 16.50 -7.50
CA ALA A 74 6.77 15.94 -7.64
C ALA A 74 6.71 14.46 -8.08
N VAL A 75 5.74 13.70 -7.57
CA VAL A 75 5.46 12.33 -8.00
C VAL A 75 5.13 12.27 -9.49
N ALA A 76 4.24 13.16 -9.95
CA ALA A 76 3.88 13.28 -11.37
C ALA A 76 5.09 13.61 -12.25
N SER A 77 5.90 14.60 -11.86
CA SER A 77 7.06 15.04 -12.62
C SER A 77 8.15 13.98 -12.75
N LYS A 78 8.27 13.10 -11.74
CA LYS A 78 9.24 11.99 -11.72
C LYS A 78 8.68 10.70 -12.32
N GLY A 79 7.39 10.66 -12.65
CA GLY A 79 6.72 9.45 -13.15
C GLY A 79 6.67 8.31 -12.14
N LEU A 80 6.69 8.62 -10.83
CA LEU A 80 6.62 7.62 -9.78
C LEU A 80 5.17 7.14 -9.60
N SER A 81 5.00 5.88 -9.25
CA SER A 81 3.73 5.30 -8.81
C SER A 81 3.73 5.22 -7.28
N ILE A 82 2.68 5.73 -6.66
CA ILE A 82 2.55 5.78 -5.19
C ILE A 82 1.33 5.00 -4.76
N ALA A 83 1.50 4.09 -3.80
CA ALA A 83 0.43 3.33 -3.19
C ALA A 83 0.12 3.92 -1.79
N LEU A 84 -1.03 4.60 -1.65
CA LEU A 84 -1.49 5.23 -0.41
C LEU A 84 -2.46 4.32 0.35
N PRO A 85 -2.32 4.19 1.67
CA PRO A 85 -3.28 3.45 2.49
C PRO A 85 -4.61 4.21 2.61
N LEU A 86 -5.71 3.46 2.52
CA LEU A 86 -7.07 3.93 2.75
C LEU A 86 -7.81 2.89 3.61
N SER A 87 -8.36 3.31 4.74
CA SER A 87 -9.08 2.40 5.65
C SER A 87 -10.49 2.09 5.16
N VAL A 88 -11.11 1.05 5.74
CA VAL A 88 -12.53 0.75 5.51
C VAL A 88 -13.41 1.93 5.89
N ALA A 89 -13.08 2.64 6.99
CA ALA A 89 -13.82 3.84 7.41
C ALA A 89 -13.73 4.97 6.38
N GLY A 90 -12.56 5.15 5.74
CA GLY A 90 -12.39 6.10 4.64
C GLY A 90 -13.22 5.73 3.42
N LEU A 91 -13.25 4.45 3.04
CA LEU A 91 -14.06 3.95 1.92
C LEU A 91 -15.55 4.03 2.15
N SER A 92 -16.02 3.86 3.40
CA SER A 92 -17.43 3.98 3.76
C SER A 92 -17.96 5.40 3.62
N SER A 93 -17.08 6.40 3.60
CA SER A 93 -17.41 7.81 3.45
C SER A 93 -17.46 8.21 1.98
N ALA A 94 -18.67 8.36 1.43
CA ALA A 94 -18.84 8.89 0.07
C ALA A 94 -18.23 10.29 -0.08
N THR A 95 -18.20 11.09 0.98
CA THR A 95 -17.59 12.41 1.00
C THR A 95 -16.09 12.33 0.79
N LEU A 96 -15.38 11.46 1.55
CA LEU A 96 -13.94 11.31 1.40
C LEU A 96 -13.56 10.77 0.01
N VAL A 97 -14.31 9.79 -0.49
CA VAL A 97 -14.07 9.24 -1.84
C VAL A 97 -14.23 10.33 -2.90
N ASN A 98 -15.25 11.18 -2.77
CA ASN A 98 -15.48 12.30 -3.70
C ASN A 98 -14.37 13.37 -3.59
N GLU A 99 -13.97 13.75 -2.37
CA GLU A 99 -12.87 14.69 -2.13
C GLU A 99 -11.55 14.18 -2.71
N LEU A 100 -11.26 12.88 -2.56
CA LEU A 100 -10.06 12.27 -3.15
C LEU A 100 -10.08 12.37 -4.68
N LEU A 101 -11.23 12.07 -5.31
CA LEU A 101 -11.38 12.17 -6.75
C LEU A 101 -11.27 13.62 -7.24
N GLU A 102 -11.87 14.57 -6.55
CA GLU A 102 -11.75 16.00 -6.85
C GLU A 102 -10.30 16.49 -6.73
N GLN A 103 -9.58 16.10 -5.68
CA GLN A 103 -8.17 16.42 -5.53
C GLN A 103 -7.33 15.81 -6.65
N LEU A 104 -7.64 14.60 -7.08
CA LEU A 104 -6.96 13.93 -8.19
C LEU A 104 -7.21 14.66 -9.52
N GLU A 105 -8.44 15.04 -9.82
CA GLU A 105 -8.81 15.79 -11.02
C GLU A 105 -8.13 17.18 -11.07
N ASN A 106 -8.02 17.85 -9.93
CA ASN A 106 -7.36 19.15 -9.81
C ASN A 106 -5.83 19.07 -9.70
N SER A 107 -5.25 17.86 -9.68
CA SER A 107 -3.82 17.62 -9.52
C SER A 107 -3.17 17.30 -10.87
N PRO A 108 -1.86 17.57 -11.05
CA PRO A 108 -1.13 17.13 -12.23
C PRO A 108 -0.82 15.63 -12.22
N LEU A 109 -1.21 14.88 -11.18
CA LEU A 109 -0.92 13.46 -11.02
C LEU A 109 -1.84 12.63 -11.92
N PRO A 110 -1.31 11.87 -12.90
CA PRO A 110 -2.12 10.92 -13.65
C PRO A 110 -2.71 9.84 -12.73
N ALA A 111 -4.02 9.60 -12.81
CA ALA A 111 -4.73 8.65 -11.94
C ALA A 111 -4.07 7.26 -11.90
N ARG A 112 -3.51 6.78 -13.03
CA ARG A 112 -2.82 5.49 -13.12
C ARG A 112 -1.57 5.37 -12.25
N LEU A 113 -1.00 6.49 -11.79
CA LEU A 113 0.16 6.53 -10.89
C LEU A 113 -0.24 6.51 -9.42
N LEU A 114 -1.53 6.75 -9.12
CA LEU A 114 -2.09 6.61 -7.79
C LEU A 114 -2.66 5.21 -7.59
N HIS A 115 -2.08 4.49 -6.65
CA HIS A 115 -2.56 3.20 -6.20
C HIS A 115 -3.18 3.39 -4.82
N LEU A 116 -4.28 2.73 -4.53
CA LEU A 116 -4.97 2.80 -3.25
C LEU A 116 -4.88 1.43 -2.57
N ILE A 117 -4.24 1.41 -1.40
CA ILE A 117 -4.12 0.19 -0.58
C ILE A 117 -5.36 0.12 0.30
N ILE A 118 -6.18 -0.87 0.05
CA ILE A 118 -7.50 -1.06 0.66
C ILE A 118 -7.52 -2.42 1.36
N PRO A 119 -7.98 -2.51 2.62
CA PRO A 119 -8.18 -3.81 3.26
C PRO A 119 -9.07 -4.70 2.40
N ALA A 120 -8.66 -5.93 2.19
CA ALA A 120 -9.35 -6.84 1.29
C ALA A 120 -10.80 -7.13 1.72
N GLU A 121 -11.10 -7.07 3.02
CA GLU A 121 -12.46 -7.19 3.57
C GLU A 121 -13.43 -6.12 3.06
N ALA A 122 -12.95 -4.96 2.63
CA ALA A 122 -13.78 -3.88 2.08
C ALA A 122 -14.54 -4.30 0.81
N ILE A 123 -14.16 -5.40 0.16
CA ILE A 123 -14.84 -5.92 -1.03
C ILE A 123 -16.28 -6.35 -0.74
N PHE A 124 -16.58 -6.76 0.51
CA PHE A 124 -17.90 -7.25 0.87
C PHE A 124 -18.94 -6.12 0.93
N ASP A 125 -18.56 -4.98 1.52
CA ASP A 125 -19.50 -3.92 1.85
C ASP A 125 -19.27 -2.62 1.04
N HIS A 126 -18.09 -2.45 0.42
CA HIS A 126 -17.69 -1.19 -0.23
C HIS A 126 -17.25 -1.36 -1.69
N ALA A 127 -17.74 -2.41 -2.37
CA ALA A 127 -17.40 -2.69 -3.77
C ALA A 127 -17.70 -1.51 -4.73
N GLU A 128 -18.77 -0.74 -4.47
CA GLU A 128 -19.13 0.42 -5.29
C GLU A 128 -18.10 1.55 -5.17
N SER A 129 -17.62 1.85 -3.95
CA SER A 129 -16.56 2.84 -3.72
C SER A 129 -15.26 2.43 -4.42
N VAL A 130 -14.88 1.15 -4.31
CA VAL A 130 -13.71 0.61 -5.00
C VAL A 130 -13.85 0.73 -6.52
N GLN A 131 -15.02 0.37 -7.06
CA GLN A 131 -15.29 0.50 -8.49
C GLN A 131 -15.23 1.94 -8.97
N LYS A 132 -15.76 2.89 -8.19
CA LYS A 132 -15.70 4.32 -8.50
C LYS A 132 -14.26 4.82 -8.63
N LEU A 133 -13.39 4.45 -7.69
CA LEU A 133 -11.97 4.79 -7.72
C LEU A 133 -11.26 4.17 -8.95
N ARG A 134 -11.60 2.93 -9.29
CA ARG A 134 -11.06 2.28 -10.50
C ARG A 134 -11.51 2.96 -11.80
N LEU A 135 -12.78 3.34 -11.89
CA LEU A 135 -13.32 4.05 -13.06
C LEU A 135 -12.67 5.41 -13.26
N ALA A 136 -12.24 6.07 -12.19
CA ALA A 136 -11.44 7.28 -12.24
C ALA A 136 -9.98 7.04 -12.72
N GLY A 137 -9.57 5.77 -12.88
CA GLY A 137 -8.25 5.38 -13.37
C GLY A 137 -7.23 5.06 -12.28
N CYS A 138 -7.62 5.08 -11.00
CA CYS A 138 -6.75 4.64 -9.92
C CYS A 138 -6.48 3.12 -9.99
N ARG A 139 -5.33 2.71 -9.50
CA ARG A 139 -4.99 1.29 -9.31
C ARG A 139 -5.40 0.85 -7.91
N ILE A 140 -5.84 -0.39 -7.77
CA ILE A 140 -6.26 -0.95 -6.48
C ILE A 140 -5.30 -2.02 -6.02
N VAL A 141 -4.92 -1.93 -4.76
CA VAL A 141 -4.10 -2.90 -4.04
C VAL A 141 -4.92 -3.42 -2.87
N PHE A 142 -5.41 -4.64 -2.92
CA PHE A 142 -6.03 -5.25 -1.75
C PHE A 142 -4.97 -5.73 -0.77
N SER A 143 -5.02 -5.23 0.47
CA SER A 143 -4.08 -5.58 1.54
C SER A 143 -4.64 -6.62 2.52
N GLN A 144 -3.76 -7.14 3.37
CA GLN A 144 -4.07 -8.16 4.38
C GLN A 144 -4.58 -9.47 3.78
N VAL A 145 -4.15 -9.78 2.54
CA VAL A 145 -4.57 -10.99 1.85
C VAL A 145 -3.87 -12.21 2.46
N GLY A 146 -4.67 -13.20 2.86
CA GLY A 146 -4.20 -14.42 3.53
C GLY A 146 -4.68 -14.56 4.98
N ARG A 147 -5.21 -13.49 5.61
CA ARG A 147 -5.83 -13.57 6.94
C ARG A 147 -7.19 -14.27 6.89
N ASP A 148 -8.01 -13.89 5.91
CA ASP A 148 -9.31 -14.50 5.67
C ASP A 148 -9.35 -15.08 4.25
N LEU A 149 -9.56 -16.39 4.16
CA LEU A 149 -9.64 -17.09 2.89
C LEU A 149 -11.00 -16.92 2.20
N GLN A 150 -12.02 -16.46 2.90
CA GLN A 150 -13.35 -16.24 2.31
C GLN A 150 -13.32 -15.17 1.21
N ILE A 151 -12.34 -14.25 1.28
CA ILE A 151 -12.17 -13.22 0.27
C ILE A 151 -12.00 -13.81 -1.14
N PHE A 152 -11.36 -14.99 -1.27
CA PHE A 152 -11.12 -15.62 -2.58
C PHE A 152 -12.41 -16.02 -3.29
N ASN A 153 -13.51 -16.23 -2.56
CA ASN A 153 -14.82 -16.48 -3.15
C ASN A 153 -15.44 -15.24 -3.79
N SER A 154 -15.03 -14.06 -3.34
CA SER A 154 -15.55 -12.75 -3.79
C SER A 154 -14.65 -12.06 -4.79
N LEU A 155 -13.35 -12.42 -4.85
CA LEU A 155 -12.42 -11.87 -5.80
C LEU A 155 -12.79 -12.29 -7.23
N LYS A 156 -12.92 -11.29 -8.10
CA LYS A 156 -13.16 -11.47 -9.55
C LYS A 156 -12.06 -10.79 -10.34
N ALA A 157 -11.88 -11.21 -11.59
CA ALA A 157 -10.95 -10.56 -12.50
C ALA A 157 -11.24 -9.05 -12.59
N ASN A 158 -10.19 -8.26 -12.68
CA ASN A 158 -10.24 -6.80 -12.77
C ASN A 158 -10.80 -6.05 -11.55
N MET A 159 -10.95 -6.65 -10.38
CA MET A 159 -11.35 -5.94 -9.16
C MET A 159 -10.17 -5.19 -8.52
N ALA A 160 -8.97 -5.75 -8.61
CA ALA A 160 -7.74 -5.11 -8.18
C ALA A 160 -6.62 -5.34 -9.20
N ASP A 161 -5.56 -4.58 -9.06
CA ASP A 161 -4.34 -4.75 -9.84
C ASP A 161 -3.33 -5.59 -9.06
N TYR A 162 -3.36 -5.48 -7.72
CA TYR A 162 -2.41 -6.16 -6.83
C TYR A 162 -3.10 -6.74 -5.61
N LEU A 163 -2.54 -7.84 -5.11
CA LEU A 163 -2.83 -8.44 -3.82
C LEU A 163 -1.60 -8.30 -2.92
N LEU A 164 -1.68 -7.47 -1.90
CA LEU A 164 -0.65 -7.30 -0.89
C LEU A 164 -0.87 -8.33 0.21
N LEU A 165 0.05 -9.29 0.29
CA LEU A 165 0.00 -10.38 1.25
C LEU A 165 0.12 -9.88 2.68
N ASP A 166 -0.44 -10.61 3.62
CA ASP A 166 -0.28 -10.32 5.04
C ASP A 166 1.20 -10.43 5.45
N GLY A 167 1.69 -9.46 6.24
CA GLY A 167 3.09 -9.38 6.60
C GLY A 167 3.56 -10.53 7.50
N GLU A 168 2.68 -11.04 8.39
CA GLU A 168 3.00 -12.18 9.27
C GLU A 168 3.17 -13.46 8.45
N LEU A 169 2.29 -13.66 7.45
CA LEU A 169 2.38 -14.76 6.50
C LEU A 169 3.73 -14.74 5.74
N CYS A 170 4.14 -13.55 5.27
CA CYS A 170 5.41 -13.38 4.57
C CYS A 170 6.62 -13.62 5.48
N ALA A 171 6.57 -13.13 6.73
CA ALA A 171 7.66 -13.28 7.69
C ALA A 171 7.93 -14.73 8.08
N ASN A 172 6.88 -15.56 8.15
CA ASN A 172 6.95 -16.95 8.62
C ASN A 172 7.20 -17.96 7.49
N VAL A 173 7.24 -17.55 6.23
CA VAL A 173 7.26 -18.43 5.05
C VAL A 173 8.41 -19.47 5.07
N GLN A 174 9.53 -19.18 5.72
CA GLN A 174 10.67 -20.08 5.79
C GLN A 174 10.57 -21.16 6.89
N GLY A 175 9.82 -20.90 7.93
CA GLY A 175 9.69 -21.83 9.07
C GLY A 175 8.36 -22.56 9.11
N ASN A 176 7.43 -22.22 8.24
CA ASN A 176 6.06 -22.70 8.28
C ASN A 176 5.59 -23.14 6.87
N LEU A 177 5.58 -24.46 6.67
CA LEU A 177 5.11 -25.07 5.41
C LEU A 177 3.67 -24.66 5.05
N MET A 178 2.81 -24.44 6.05
CA MET A 178 1.43 -24.01 5.80
C MET A 178 1.36 -22.61 5.22
N ASP A 179 2.22 -21.69 5.70
CA ASP A 179 2.29 -20.33 5.18
C ASP A 179 2.86 -20.32 3.75
N GLU A 180 3.87 -21.14 3.46
CA GLU A 180 4.41 -21.34 2.12
C GLU A 180 3.35 -21.87 1.14
N MET A 181 2.61 -22.90 1.55
CA MET A 181 1.50 -23.45 0.75
C MET A 181 0.40 -22.43 0.52
N LEU A 182 0.06 -21.65 1.54
CA LEU A 182 -0.96 -20.61 1.44
C LEU A 182 -0.55 -19.51 0.45
N ILE A 183 0.68 -19.01 0.53
CA ILE A 183 1.21 -18.03 -0.43
C ILE A 183 1.19 -18.60 -1.86
N THR A 184 1.54 -19.89 -2.03
CA THR A 184 1.49 -20.56 -3.33
C THR A 184 0.07 -20.59 -3.91
N ILE A 185 -0.93 -20.90 -3.08
CA ILE A 185 -2.36 -20.90 -3.47
C ILE A 185 -2.80 -19.48 -3.88
N ILE A 186 -2.45 -18.47 -3.07
CA ILE A 186 -2.79 -17.07 -3.34
C ILE A 186 -2.17 -16.62 -4.64
N GLN A 187 -0.88 -16.93 -4.87
CA GLN A 187 -0.17 -16.60 -6.11
C GLN A 187 -0.86 -17.21 -7.34
N GLY A 188 -1.19 -18.51 -7.28
CA GLY A 188 -1.89 -19.17 -8.38
C GLY A 188 -3.30 -18.61 -8.63
N HIS A 189 -3.98 -18.15 -7.58
CA HIS A 189 -5.29 -17.49 -7.72
C HIS A 189 -5.17 -16.09 -8.34
N ALA A 190 -4.22 -15.29 -7.85
CA ALA A 190 -3.92 -13.97 -8.39
C ALA A 190 -3.63 -14.02 -9.89
N GLN A 191 -2.75 -14.93 -10.32
CA GLN A 191 -2.41 -15.10 -11.73
C GLN A 191 -3.63 -15.42 -12.61
N ARG A 192 -4.54 -16.29 -12.16
CA ARG A 192 -5.76 -16.61 -12.89
C ARG A 192 -6.71 -15.42 -13.04
N LEU A 193 -6.69 -14.50 -12.07
CA LEU A 193 -7.50 -13.28 -12.10
C LEU A 193 -6.81 -12.09 -12.79
N GLY A 194 -5.56 -12.27 -13.27
CA GLY A 194 -4.77 -11.22 -13.88
C GLY A 194 -4.25 -10.17 -12.91
N MET A 195 -4.18 -10.53 -11.62
CA MET A 195 -3.63 -9.68 -10.56
C MET A 195 -2.18 -10.08 -10.27
N LYS A 196 -1.39 -9.14 -9.74
CA LYS A 196 -0.03 -9.41 -9.26
C LYS A 196 0.00 -9.47 -7.74
N THR A 197 0.90 -10.26 -7.19
CA THR A 197 1.11 -10.31 -5.74
C THR A 197 2.24 -9.39 -5.31
N ILE A 198 2.10 -8.81 -4.13
CA ILE A 198 3.14 -8.05 -3.42
C ILE A 198 3.34 -8.70 -2.06
N ALA A 199 4.57 -9.05 -1.70
CA ALA A 199 4.92 -9.59 -0.39
C ALA A 199 5.85 -8.65 0.38
N GLY A 200 5.75 -8.65 1.69
CA GLY A 200 6.64 -7.90 2.59
C GLY A 200 5.95 -7.44 3.88
N PRO A 201 6.73 -6.78 4.75
CA PRO A 201 8.12 -6.36 4.54
C PRO A 201 9.12 -7.52 4.59
N VAL A 202 10.03 -7.59 3.62
CA VAL A 202 11.08 -8.62 3.54
C VAL A 202 12.40 -8.04 4.01
N VAL A 203 12.96 -8.62 5.07
CA VAL A 203 14.21 -8.18 5.69
C VAL A 203 15.36 -9.15 5.36
N LEU A 204 15.05 -10.43 5.22
CA LEU A 204 16.05 -11.48 5.04
C LEU A 204 16.13 -11.94 3.57
N PRO A 205 17.34 -12.01 2.97
CA PRO A 205 17.50 -12.50 1.60
C PRO A 205 16.92 -13.90 1.38
N LEU A 206 17.01 -14.77 2.37
CA LEU A 206 16.49 -16.14 2.28
C LEU A 206 14.93 -16.17 2.16
N VAL A 207 14.23 -15.23 2.82
CA VAL A 207 12.77 -15.04 2.64
C VAL A 207 12.48 -14.57 1.22
N MET A 208 13.27 -13.64 0.69
CA MET A 208 13.16 -13.19 -0.70
C MET A 208 13.33 -14.33 -1.70
N ASP A 209 14.31 -15.20 -1.49
CA ASP A 209 14.58 -16.35 -2.36
C ASP A 209 13.38 -17.33 -2.35
N THR A 210 12.82 -17.61 -1.17
CA THR A 210 11.62 -18.46 -1.04
C THR A 210 10.43 -17.86 -1.77
N LEU A 211 10.12 -16.58 -1.53
CA LEU A 211 9.02 -15.88 -2.21
C LEU A 211 9.22 -15.83 -3.73
N SER A 212 10.45 -15.62 -4.19
CA SER A 212 10.83 -15.69 -5.60
C SER A 212 10.63 -17.09 -6.18
N GLY A 213 10.96 -18.14 -5.43
CA GLY A 213 10.74 -19.53 -5.80
C GLY A 213 9.27 -19.90 -5.96
N ILE A 214 8.42 -19.39 -5.08
CA ILE A 214 6.95 -19.51 -5.17
C ILE A 214 6.40 -18.77 -6.42
N GLY A 215 7.11 -17.74 -6.89
CA GLY A 215 6.71 -16.94 -8.04
C GLY A 215 5.97 -15.65 -7.68
N VAL A 216 6.12 -15.15 -6.45
CA VAL A 216 5.61 -13.83 -6.05
C VAL A 216 6.15 -12.75 -6.99
N ASP A 217 5.26 -11.88 -7.48
CA ASP A 217 5.59 -10.93 -8.55
C ASP A 217 6.46 -9.78 -8.05
N LEU A 218 6.13 -9.25 -6.88
CA LEU A 218 6.74 -8.06 -6.31
C LEU A 218 6.99 -8.24 -4.81
N ILE A 219 8.03 -7.58 -4.31
CA ILE A 219 8.36 -7.53 -2.88
C ILE A 219 8.73 -6.10 -2.48
N TYR A 220 8.61 -5.81 -1.18
CA TYR A 220 9.15 -4.59 -0.56
C TYR A 220 9.82 -4.93 0.78
N GLY A 221 10.67 -4.05 1.25
CA GLY A 221 11.40 -4.19 2.50
C GLY A 221 12.89 -3.88 2.34
N ASP A 222 13.65 -4.06 3.41
CA ASP A 222 15.06 -3.66 3.48
C ASP A 222 15.96 -4.40 2.47
N VAL A 223 15.55 -5.60 2.03
CA VAL A 223 16.25 -6.33 0.96
C VAL A 223 16.18 -5.65 -0.40
N ILE A 224 15.21 -4.75 -0.62
CA ILE A 224 15.05 -3.98 -1.86
C ILE A 224 15.66 -2.59 -1.69
N ALA A 225 15.18 -1.85 -0.69
CA ALA A 225 15.65 -0.50 -0.38
C ALA A 225 15.22 -0.11 1.03
N ASN A 226 16.09 0.60 1.74
CA ASN A 226 15.73 1.16 3.02
C ASN A 226 14.53 2.09 2.88
N ALA A 227 13.57 1.94 3.78
CA ALA A 227 12.43 2.84 3.88
C ALA A 227 12.90 4.28 4.13
N GLN A 228 12.26 5.25 3.49
CA GLN A 228 12.61 6.66 3.63
C GLN A 228 11.36 7.55 3.71
N PRO A 229 11.44 8.72 4.37
CA PRO A 229 10.37 9.70 4.33
C PRO A 229 9.99 10.08 2.89
N LEU A 230 8.69 10.23 2.62
CA LEU A 230 8.18 10.55 1.28
C LEU A 230 8.73 11.90 0.75
N ASP A 231 8.89 12.88 1.62
CA ASP A 231 9.48 14.17 1.29
C ASP A 231 10.92 14.05 0.77
N LEU A 232 11.72 13.14 1.33
CA LEU A 232 13.06 12.85 0.83
C LEU A 232 13.03 12.18 -0.55
N LEU A 233 12.08 11.27 -0.78
CA LEU A 233 11.91 10.62 -2.09
C LEU A 233 11.55 11.64 -3.17
N VAL A 234 10.62 12.55 -2.88
CA VAL A 234 10.13 13.52 -3.87
C VAL A 234 11.08 14.71 -4.07
N ASN A 235 11.86 15.10 -3.06
CA ASN A 235 12.75 16.25 -3.12
C ASN A 235 14.18 15.91 -3.58
N ARG A 236 14.59 14.62 -3.54
CA ARG A 236 15.88 14.22 -4.11
C ARG A 236 15.91 14.51 -5.61
N SER A 237 16.73 15.47 -6.01
CA SER A 237 17.17 15.58 -7.40
C SER A 237 18.01 14.33 -7.69
N TYR A 238 17.55 13.46 -8.60
CA TYR A 238 18.42 12.44 -9.16
C TYR A 238 19.49 13.15 -9.99
N PHE A 239 20.64 13.41 -9.39
CA PHE A 239 21.83 13.62 -10.18
C PHE A 239 22.09 12.28 -10.88
N ALA A 240 21.81 12.25 -12.17
CA ALA A 240 22.29 11.17 -13.01
C ALA A 240 23.81 11.13 -12.83
N ILE A 241 24.32 10.06 -12.22
CA ILE A 241 25.73 9.74 -12.28
C ILE A 241 25.93 9.27 -13.72
N ASN A 242 26.56 10.14 -14.52
CA ASN A 242 27.10 9.80 -15.85
C ASN A 242 28.23 8.78 -15.70
#